data_2d5d635ae44d7554f0d7d669c5bdab9d
#
_entry.id   2d5d635ae44d7554f0d7d669c5bdab9d
#
_cell.length_a   1.000
_cell.length_b   1.000
_cell.length_c   1.000
_cell.angle_alpha   90.00
_cell.angle_beta   90.00
_cell.angle_gamma   90.00
#
_symmetry.space_group_name_H-M   'P 1'
#
loop_
_entity.id
_entity.type
_entity.pdbx_description
1 polymer ?
#
loop_
_entity_poly.entity_id
_entity_poly.type
_entity_poly.pdbx_seq_one_letter_code
_entity_poly.pdbx_strand_id
1 'polypeptide(L)'
;MCYYASKVEFYPAFFDMIEIGKIRVFAGRAAVKNKSESFSEETERFMTFWEAFFCGLIQGLTEFLPVSSSGHLALAHTLFGMETEASYLSFDILLHLATLFVVLIVYHRDIFALVPAFFTMPVKLLKNGFRMKELNETEKMALLLVLATLPLLGAFFVKDAAARISEYARAVGSLLILNGLLLLIADRFSGKRKGASLSPAGAFGVGIFQLFATVPGISRSGATISGGMLFGLSRENAVKFSFLMSVPAIIGANIFNLPEAFSVAVPTRELGYYAVGMLTALVSGFGAMKFLSYISAKEKFGFFAYYCIILGAAVFLWLC
;
A
#
# COMPACT_ATOMS: atom_id res chain seq x y z
N MET A 1 -6.56 25.66 -17.11
CA MET A 1 -5.62 26.07 -16.09
C MET A 1 -6.09 25.72 -14.68
N CYS A 2 -7.29 25.99 -14.25
CA CYS A 2 -7.86 25.46 -13.00
C CYS A 2 -8.94 24.39 -13.27
N TYR A 3 -8.71 23.50 -14.22
CA TYR A 3 -9.72 22.50 -14.62
C TYR A 3 -9.73 21.28 -13.68
N TYR A 4 -8.69 21.15 -12.88
CA TYR A 4 -8.55 20.01 -11.95
C TYR A 4 -9.08 20.29 -10.54
N ALA A 5 -9.13 21.57 -10.14
CA ALA A 5 -9.67 21.93 -8.82
C ALA A 5 -11.19 21.79 -8.71
N SER A 6 -11.90 21.72 -9.85
CA SER A 6 -13.36 21.56 -9.88
C SER A 6 -13.84 20.11 -10.07
N LYS A 7 -12.92 19.15 -10.28
CA LYS A 7 -13.25 17.72 -10.46
C LYS A 7 -12.76 16.81 -9.34
N VAL A 8 -12.05 17.34 -8.34
CA VAL A 8 -11.75 16.61 -7.11
C VAL A 8 -12.88 16.84 -6.11
N GLU A 9 -14.11 16.55 -6.52
CA GLU A 9 -15.26 16.37 -5.61
C GLU A 9 -15.20 14.96 -5.02
N PHE A 10 -14.06 14.59 -4.42
CA PHE A 10 -13.89 13.27 -3.79
C PHE A 10 -14.56 13.16 -2.41
N TYR A 11 -15.02 14.28 -1.82
CA TYR A 11 -15.84 14.29 -0.61
C TYR A 11 -16.78 15.49 -0.63
N PRO A 12 -18.01 15.33 -1.11
CA PRO A 12 -19.01 16.41 -1.09
C PRO A 12 -19.22 17.00 0.30
N ALA A 13 -19.13 16.18 1.36
CA ALA A 13 -19.37 16.60 2.73
C ALA A 13 -18.28 17.51 3.31
N PHE A 14 -17.04 17.44 2.84
CA PHE A 14 -15.94 18.25 3.39
C PHE A 14 -15.79 19.59 2.65
N PHE A 15 -16.03 19.60 1.33
CA PHE A 15 -16.04 20.84 0.54
C PHE A 15 -17.18 21.75 0.94
N ASP A 16 -18.38 21.20 1.23
CA ASP A 16 -19.51 21.93 1.79
C ASP A 16 -19.19 22.62 3.13
N MET A 17 -18.21 22.13 3.86
CA MET A 17 -17.81 22.68 5.17
C MET A 17 -16.83 23.85 5.08
N ILE A 18 -16.05 23.98 4.01
CA ILE A 18 -15.08 25.06 3.81
C ILE A 18 -15.67 26.24 3.02
N GLU A 19 -16.64 26.00 2.13
CA GLU A 19 -17.33 27.05 1.35
C GLU A 19 -18.69 27.44 1.89
N ILE A 20 -18.86 27.39 3.20
CA ILE A 20 -20.10 27.73 3.88
C ILE A 20 -20.50 29.18 3.57
N GLY A 21 -21.51 29.37 2.81
CA GLY A 21 -22.31 30.58 2.78
C GLY A 21 -22.62 31.19 1.42
N LYS A 22 -21.79 31.05 0.39
CA LYS A 22 -22.06 31.68 -0.91
C LYS A 22 -22.53 30.73 -2.02
N ILE A 23 -22.01 29.52 -2.07
CA ILE A 23 -22.34 28.56 -3.14
C ILE A 23 -23.63 27.79 -2.81
N ARG A 24 -23.92 27.53 -1.55
CA ARG A 24 -25.18 26.87 -1.13
C ARG A 24 -26.44 27.66 -1.50
N VAL A 25 -26.37 28.99 -1.51
CA VAL A 25 -27.52 29.83 -1.91
C VAL A 25 -27.72 29.79 -3.43
N PHE A 26 -26.67 29.63 -4.21
CA PHE A 26 -26.77 29.50 -5.67
C PHE A 26 -27.11 28.10 -6.14
N ALA A 27 -26.50 27.05 -5.54
CA ALA A 27 -26.80 25.67 -5.84
C ALA A 27 -28.20 25.26 -5.40
N GLY A 28 -28.68 25.79 -4.26
CA GLY A 28 -30.04 25.53 -3.77
C GLY A 28 -31.15 26.06 -4.68
N ARG A 29 -30.93 27.16 -5.42
CA ARG A 29 -31.89 27.68 -6.40
C ARG A 29 -31.80 26.99 -7.77
N ALA A 30 -30.62 26.59 -8.20
CA ALA A 30 -30.45 25.83 -9.44
C ALA A 30 -30.91 24.36 -9.28
N ALA A 31 -30.62 23.74 -8.16
CA ALA A 31 -31.01 22.36 -7.89
C ALA A 31 -32.52 22.17 -7.75
N VAL A 32 -33.25 23.15 -7.21
CA VAL A 32 -34.72 23.05 -7.09
C VAL A 32 -35.42 23.18 -8.46
N LYS A 33 -34.80 23.86 -9.43
CA LYS A 33 -35.38 24.02 -10.76
C LYS A 33 -35.07 22.87 -11.73
N ASN A 34 -33.97 22.14 -11.51
CA ASN A 34 -33.56 21.01 -12.36
C ASN A 34 -33.88 19.62 -11.75
N LYS A 35 -34.29 19.54 -10.48
CA LYS A 35 -34.53 18.24 -9.82
C LYS A 35 -35.78 17.53 -10.30
N SER A 36 -36.62 18.20 -11.10
CA SER A 36 -37.79 17.58 -11.73
C SER A 36 -37.58 17.05 -13.16
N GLU A 37 -36.43 17.40 -13.80
CA GLU A 37 -36.17 16.99 -15.19
C GLU A 37 -34.88 16.17 -15.40
N SER A 38 -34.03 16.01 -14.40
CA SER A 38 -32.78 15.25 -14.52
C SER A 38 -32.71 14.01 -13.63
N PHE A 39 -33.84 13.39 -13.32
CA PHE A 39 -33.90 12.04 -12.74
C PHE A 39 -33.81 10.98 -13.85
N SER A 40 -33.07 11.30 -14.91
CA SER A 40 -32.80 10.38 -15.99
C SER A 40 -31.31 10.13 -16.07
N GLU A 41 -30.95 8.90 -15.68
CA GLU A 41 -29.68 8.26 -16.00
C GLU A 41 -28.42 8.91 -15.41
N GLU A 42 -28.20 8.81 -14.08
CA GLU A 42 -26.89 8.43 -13.62
C GLU A 42 -26.62 7.04 -14.22
N THR A 43 -26.06 7.02 -15.41
CA THR A 43 -25.51 5.80 -15.99
C THR A 43 -24.43 5.32 -15.04
N GLU A 44 -24.75 4.34 -14.20
CA GLU A 44 -23.76 3.63 -13.39
C GLU A 44 -22.62 3.25 -14.32
N ARG A 45 -21.48 3.91 -14.18
CA ARG A 45 -20.30 3.62 -14.97
C ARG A 45 -19.73 2.31 -14.49
N PHE A 46 -19.74 1.33 -15.36
CA PHE A 46 -19.19 0.02 -15.08
C PHE A 46 -17.71 -0.03 -15.44
N MET A 47 -16.95 -0.80 -14.65
CA MET A 47 -15.56 -1.11 -14.94
C MET A 47 -15.45 -1.78 -16.31
N THR A 48 -14.44 -1.41 -17.06
CA THR A 48 -14.10 -2.04 -18.34
C THR A 48 -12.99 -3.09 -18.17
N PHE A 49 -12.87 -3.98 -19.17
CA PHE A 49 -11.77 -4.96 -19.22
C PHE A 49 -10.39 -4.30 -19.11
N TRP A 50 -10.18 -3.20 -19.82
CA TRP A 50 -8.87 -2.52 -19.85
C TRP A 50 -8.55 -1.83 -18.53
N GLU A 51 -9.52 -1.24 -17.87
CA GLU A 51 -9.36 -0.66 -16.54
C GLU A 51 -8.95 -1.74 -15.52
N ALA A 52 -9.65 -2.87 -15.51
CA ALA A 52 -9.32 -3.99 -14.66
C ALA A 52 -7.91 -4.55 -14.95
N PHE A 53 -7.57 -4.72 -16.24
CA PHE A 53 -6.26 -5.20 -16.66
C PHE A 53 -5.14 -4.26 -16.23
N PHE A 54 -5.27 -2.96 -16.50
CA PHE A 54 -4.22 -2.00 -16.16
C PHE A 54 -4.10 -1.76 -14.65
N CYS A 55 -5.21 -1.69 -13.90
CA CYS A 55 -5.16 -1.63 -12.45
C CYS A 55 -4.49 -2.88 -11.86
N GLY A 56 -4.82 -4.07 -12.36
CA GLY A 56 -4.15 -5.31 -11.97
C GLY A 56 -2.65 -5.30 -12.28
N LEU A 57 -2.26 -4.83 -13.47
CA LEU A 57 -0.86 -4.70 -13.87
C LEU A 57 -0.10 -3.72 -12.96
N ILE A 58 -0.67 -2.54 -12.73
CA ILE A 58 -0.13 -1.51 -11.84
C ILE A 58 0.04 -2.07 -10.43
N GLN A 59 -1.03 -2.65 -9.86
CA GLN A 59 -0.98 -3.22 -8.52
C GLN A 59 0.11 -4.29 -8.41
N GLY A 60 0.13 -5.28 -9.31
CA GLY A 60 1.09 -6.37 -9.25
C GLY A 60 2.54 -5.88 -9.35
N LEU A 61 2.82 -4.95 -10.27
CA LEU A 61 4.17 -4.40 -10.41
C LEU A 61 4.58 -3.56 -9.19
N THR A 62 3.72 -2.66 -8.74
CA THR A 62 4.09 -1.63 -7.78
C THR A 62 3.94 -2.06 -6.31
N GLU A 63 3.21 -3.13 -6.01
CA GLU A 63 3.05 -3.64 -4.65
C GLU A 63 4.38 -4.14 -4.07
N PHE A 64 5.18 -4.81 -4.88
CA PHE A 64 6.47 -5.37 -4.47
C PHE A 64 7.63 -4.42 -4.70
N LEU A 65 7.60 -3.68 -5.79
CA LEU A 65 8.61 -2.67 -6.07
C LEU A 65 8.48 -1.50 -5.07
N PRO A 66 9.59 -0.90 -4.63
CA PRO A 66 9.57 0.13 -3.59
C PRO A 66 9.12 1.50 -4.14
N VAL A 67 7.94 1.55 -4.84
CA VAL A 67 7.48 2.72 -5.61
C VAL A 67 6.08 3.23 -5.25
N SER A 68 5.41 2.64 -4.26
CA SER A 68 4.05 2.99 -3.78
C SER A 68 2.91 2.56 -4.70
N SER A 69 2.35 1.36 -4.45
CA SER A 69 1.16 0.85 -5.17
C SER A 69 -0.07 1.73 -4.99
N SER A 70 -0.35 2.18 -3.75
CA SER A 70 -1.49 3.06 -3.46
C SER A 70 -1.43 4.39 -4.23
N GLY A 71 -0.24 4.99 -4.34
CA GLY A 71 -0.06 6.21 -5.13
C GLY A 71 -0.32 5.98 -6.63
N HIS A 72 0.15 4.86 -7.18
CA HIS A 72 -0.05 4.53 -8.59
C HIS A 72 -1.50 4.16 -8.90
N LEU A 73 -2.18 3.40 -8.03
CA LEU A 73 -3.59 3.08 -8.21
C LEU A 73 -4.45 4.34 -8.13
N ALA A 74 -4.21 5.24 -7.17
CA ALA A 74 -4.92 6.51 -7.08
C ALA A 74 -4.78 7.34 -8.37
N LEU A 75 -3.57 7.41 -8.94
CA LEU A 75 -3.34 8.06 -10.24
C LEU A 75 -4.07 7.35 -11.38
N ALA A 76 -4.08 6.01 -11.39
CA ALA A 76 -4.79 5.24 -12.40
C ALA A 76 -6.30 5.46 -12.32
N HIS A 77 -6.88 5.42 -11.12
CA HIS A 77 -8.29 5.70 -10.89
C HIS A 77 -8.67 7.10 -11.41
N THR A 78 -7.85 8.11 -11.10
CA THR A 78 -8.04 9.46 -11.61
C THR A 78 -7.97 9.53 -13.14
N LEU A 79 -6.98 8.88 -13.76
CA LEU A 79 -6.79 8.89 -15.22
C LEU A 79 -7.93 8.16 -15.95
N PHE A 80 -8.45 7.10 -15.36
CA PHE A 80 -9.57 6.34 -15.93
C PHE A 80 -10.92 7.00 -15.61
N GLY A 81 -10.96 8.06 -14.78
CA GLY A 81 -12.19 8.73 -14.35
C GLY A 81 -13.09 7.81 -13.52
N MET A 82 -12.51 6.98 -12.69
CA MET A 82 -13.18 6.10 -11.77
C MET A 82 -13.68 6.95 -10.58
N GLU A 83 -14.98 7.26 -10.53
CA GLU A 83 -15.52 8.42 -9.78
C GLU A 83 -15.94 8.13 -8.34
N THR A 84 -16.07 6.87 -7.91
CA THR A 84 -16.52 6.58 -6.54
C THR A 84 -15.59 5.60 -5.84
N GLU A 85 -15.01 6.04 -4.72
CA GLU A 85 -14.11 5.27 -3.89
C GLU A 85 -14.72 3.94 -3.43
N ALA A 86 -16.00 3.93 -3.06
CA ALA A 86 -16.69 2.75 -2.55
C ALA A 86 -16.82 1.62 -3.58
N SER A 87 -17.06 1.93 -4.86
CA SER A 87 -17.21 0.91 -5.92
C SER A 87 -15.91 0.21 -6.27
N TYR A 88 -14.75 0.89 -6.07
CA TYR A 88 -13.45 0.32 -6.40
C TYR A 88 -12.70 -0.22 -5.19
N LEU A 89 -13.15 0.10 -3.97
CA LEU A 89 -12.57 -0.44 -2.74
C LEU A 89 -12.60 -1.98 -2.73
N SER A 90 -13.71 -2.59 -3.14
CA SER A 90 -13.85 -4.04 -3.25
C SER A 90 -12.85 -4.62 -4.25
N PHE A 91 -12.66 -3.95 -5.39
CA PHE A 91 -11.71 -4.36 -6.41
C PHE A 91 -10.26 -4.23 -5.90
N ASP A 92 -9.90 -3.11 -5.28
CA ASP A 92 -8.57 -2.87 -4.73
C ASP A 92 -8.21 -3.89 -3.64
N ILE A 93 -9.16 -4.25 -2.76
CA ILE A 93 -8.99 -5.32 -1.77
C ILE A 93 -8.65 -6.64 -2.46
N LEU A 94 -9.35 -6.98 -3.54
CA LEU A 94 -9.11 -8.22 -4.29
C LEU A 94 -7.76 -8.19 -5.02
N LEU A 95 -7.33 -7.04 -5.53
CA LEU A 95 -6.00 -6.87 -6.09
C LEU A 95 -4.90 -7.09 -5.04
N HIS A 96 -5.08 -6.56 -3.82
CA HIS A 96 -4.16 -6.80 -2.72
C HIS A 96 -4.17 -8.26 -2.27
N LEU A 97 -5.32 -8.93 -2.28
CA LEU A 97 -5.39 -10.38 -2.04
C LEU A 97 -4.63 -11.17 -3.11
N ALA A 98 -4.76 -10.80 -4.39
CA ALA A 98 -4.02 -11.44 -5.46
C ALA A 98 -2.50 -11.32 -5.25
N THR A 99 -2.01 -10.13 -4.86
CA THR A 99 -0.59 -9.94 -4.54
C THR A 99 -0.18 -10.65 -3.25
N LEU A 100 -1.05 -10.78 -2.25
CA LEU A 100 -0.80 -11.63 -1.08
C LEU A 100 -0.55 -13.09 -1.48
N PHE A 101 -1.34 -13.64 -2.42
CA PHE A 101 -1.11 -14.99 -2.93
C PHE A 101 0.27 -15.14 -3.58
N VAL A 102 0.79 -14.09 -4.24
CA VAL A 102 2.18 -14.12 -4.76
C VAL A 102 3.18 -14.34 -3.62
N VAL A 103 3.05 -13.61 -2.51
CA VAL A 103 3.93 -13.79 -1.34
C VAL A 103 3.82 -15.20 -0.79
N LEU A 104 2.60 -15.72 -0.64
CA LEU A 104 2.34 -17.07 -0.14
C LEU A 104 2.97 -18.13 -1.06
N ILE A 105 2.91 -17.96 -2.38
CA ILE A 105 3.51 -18.88 -3.36
C ILE A 105 5.03 -18.82 -3.31
N VAL A 106 5.62 -17.63 -3.32
CA VAL A 106 7.08 -17.46 -3.40
C VAL A 106 7.76 -17.88 -2.09
N TYR A 107 7.19 -17.51 -0.96
CA TYR A 107 7.76 -17.78 0.37
C TYR A 107 7.06 -18.92 1.12
N HIS A 108 6.35 -19.81 0.41
CA HIS A 108 5.59 -20.91 1.04
C HIS A 108 6.40 -21.69 2.07
N ARG A 109 7.68 -22.03 1.78
CA ARG A 109 8.54 -22.80 2.71
C ARG A 109 8.82 -22.02 4.00
N ASP A 110 9.13 -20.73 3.88
CA ASP A 110 9.36 -19.88 5.04
C ASP A 110 8.08 -19.73 5.87
N ILE A 111 6.93 -19.50 5.20
CA ILE A 111 5.63 -19.32 5.86
C ILE A 111 5.20 -20.59 6.56
N PHE A 112 5.29 -21.77 5.92
CA PHE A 112 4.99 -23.04 6.57
C PHE A 112 5.90 -23.35 7.76
N ALA A 113 7.15 -22.92 7.75
CA ALA A 113 8.05 -23.02 8.90
C ALA A 113 7.69 -22.02 10.01
N LEU A 114 7.25 -20.80 9.65
CA LEU A 114 6.86 -19.77 10.61
C LEU A 114 5.57 -20.10 11.37
N VAL A 115 4.59 -20.76 10.73
CA VAL A 115 3.32 -21.08 11.39
C VAL A 115 3.51 -21.82 12.72
N PRO A 116 4.20 -22.98 12.81
CA PRO A 116 4.43 -23.62 14.10
C PRO A 116 5.32 -22.77 15.02
N ALA A 117 6.28 -22.00 14.46
CA ALA A 117 7.16 -21.14 15.24
C ALA A 117 6.39 -20.05 16.01
N PHE A 118 5.31 -19.50 15.45
CA PHE A 118 4.44 -18.54 16.14
C PHE A 118 3.80 -19.11 17.41
N PHE A 119 3.53 -20.40 17.45
CA PHE A 119 2.94 -21.07 18.63
C PHE A 119 4.00 -21.54 19.61
N THR A 120 5.16 -22.02 19.15
CA THR A 120 6.23 -22.55 20.02
C THR A 120 7.07 -21.46 20.65
N MET A 121 7.32 -20.36 19.95
CA MET A 121 8.15 -19.23 20.40
C MET A 121 7.66 -18.61 21.72
N PRO A 122 6.38 -18.25 21.91
CA PRO A 122 5.91 -17.65 23.16
C PRO A 122 6.08 -18.61 24.35
N VAL A 123 5.80 -19.90 24.13
CA VAL A 123 5.95 -20.94 25.18
C VAL A 123 7.41 -21.06 25.62
N LYS A 124 8.36 -21.05 24.68
CA LYS A 124 9.79 -21.09 24.99
C LYS A 124 10.26 -19.83 25.72
N LEU A 125 9.79 -18.65 25.26
CA LEU A 125 10.15 -17.37 25.90
C LEU A 125 9.66 -17.33 27.36
N LEU A 126 8.43 -17.76 27.62
CA LEU A 126 7.87 -17.80 28.98
C LEU A 126 8.62 -18.79 29.87
N LYS A 127 8.95 -19.98 29.36
CA LYS A 127 9.67 -21.01 30.13
C LYS A 127 11.12 -20.60 30.42
N ASN A 128 11.78 -19.89 29.52
CA ASN A 128 13.22 -19.61 29.60
C ASN A 128 13.52 -18.16 30.00
N GLY A 129 12.57 -17.45 30.63
CA GLY A 129 12.77 -16.07 31.14
C GLY A 129 13.08 -15.06 30.04
N PHE A 130 12.38 -15.12 28.90
CA PHE A 130 12.52 -14.22 27.75
C PHE A 130 13.92 -14.19 27.11
N ARG A 131 14.68 -15.28 27.20
CA ARG A 131 16.00 -15.40 26.61
C ARG A 131 15.93 -15.75 25.12
N MET A 132 16.22 -14.79 24.24
CA MET A 132 16.24 -15.02 22.77
C MET A 132 17.27 -16.05 22.31
N LYS A 133 18.29 -16.33 23.11
CA LYS A 133 19.34 -17.31 22.78
C LYS A 133 18.80 -18.74 22.69
N GLU A 134 17.68 -19.01 23.35
CA GLU A 134 17.02 -20.33 23.38
C GLU A 134 16.10 -20.57 22.16
N LEU A 135 15.85 -19.53 21.36
CA LEU A 135 15.05 -19.63 20.15
C LEU A 135 15.92 -20.08 18.97
N ASN A 136 15.37 -20.97 18.14
CA ASN A 136 15.96 -21.26 16.84
C ASN A 136 15.76 -20.10 15.85
N GLU A 137 16.41 -20.12 14.69
CA GLU A 137 16.37 -19.03 13.72
C GLU A 137 14.97 -18.73 13.20
N THR A 138 14.11 -19.74 13.03
CA THR A 138 12.71 -19.55 12.60
C THR A 138 11.87 -18.90 13.70
N GLU A 139 12.06 -19.30 14.95
CA GLU A 139 11.38 -18.72 16.11
C GLU A 139 11.84 -17.26 16.35
N LYS A 140 13.13 -16.98 16.17
CA LYS A 140 13.65 -15.60 16.18
C LYS A 140 13.00 -14.76 15.09
N MET A 141 12.91 -15.29 13.87
CA MET A 141 12.24 -14.60 12.76
C MET A 141 10.77 -14.34 13.08
N ALA A 142 10.04 -15.33 13.63
CA ALA A 142 8.65 -15.16 14.05
C ALA A 142 8.50 -14.04 15.11
N LEU A 143 9.38 -13.99 16.11
CA LEU A 143 9.39 -12.93 17.12
C LEU A 143 9.63 -11.55 16.49
N LEU A 144 10.62 -11.45 15.59
CA LEU A 144 10.94 -10.17 14.93
C LEU A 144 9.78 -9.69 14.04
N LEU A 145 9.08 -10.61 13.34
CA LEU A 145 7.90 -10.28 12.55
C LEU A 145 6.74 -9.78 13.42
N VAL A 146 6.51 -10.42 14.60
CA VAL A 146 5.52 -9.93 15.57
C VAL A 146 5.87 -8.52 16.03
N LEU A 147 7.11 -8.30 16.48
CA LEU A 147 7.56 -6.98 16.95
C LEU A 147 7.46 -5.91 15.87
N ALA A 148 7.78 -6.25 14.61
CA ALA A 148 7.67 -5.34 13.47
C ALA A 148 6.20 -5.06 13.06
N THR A 149 5.26 -5.94 13.41
CA THR A 149 3.84 -5.73 13.10
C THR A 149 3.13 -4.90 14.18
N LEU A 150 3.61 -4.91 15.44
CA LEU A 150 2.98 -4.20 16.54
C LEU A 150 2.73 -2.70 16.29
N PRO A 151 3.69 -1.91 15.75
CA PRO A 151 3.44 -0.50 15.47
C PRO A 151 2.29 -0.25 14.51
N LEU A 152 1.99 -1.21 13.61
CA LEU A 152 0.90 -1.09 12.64
C LEU A 152 -0.49 -0.99 13.31
N LEU A 153 -0.63 -1.46 14.56
CA LEU A 153 -1.85 -1.23 15.34
C LEU A 153 -2.14 0.26 15.53
N GLY A 154 -1.10 1.10 15.48
CA GLY A 154 -1.22 2.56 15.48
C GLY A 154 -1.89 3.13 14.22
N ALA A 155 -1.97 2.37 13.13
CA ALA A 155 -2.62 2.81 11.89
C ALA A 155 -4.09 3.19 12.11
N PHE A 156 -4.76 2.51 13.06
CA PHE A 156 -6.13 2.84 13.44
C PHE A 156 -6.30 4.32 13.86
N PHE A 157 -5.31 4.90 14.55
CA PHE A 157 -5.36 6.28 15.02
C PHE A 157 -4.97 7.31 13.95
N VAL A 158 -4.30 6.89 12.89
CA VAL A 158 -3.80 7.80 11.84
C VAL A 158 -4.53 7.66 10.50
N LYS A 159 -5.47 6.71 10.38
CA LYS A 159 -6.18 6.41 9.12
C LYS A 159 -6.89 7.62 8.54
N ASP A 160 -7.61 8.40 9.39
CA ASP A 160 -8.38 9.56 8.93
C ASP A 160 -7.45 10.71 8.48
N ALA A 161 -6.29 10.86 9.12
CA ALA A 161 -5.27 11.81 8.69
C ALA A 161 -4.62 11.36 7.38
N ALA A 162 -4.34 10.06 7.23
CA ALA A 162 -3.79 9.48 6.00
C ALA A 162 -4.77 9.63 4.83
N ALA A 163 -6.06 9.39 5.05
CA ALA A 163 -7.10 9.59 4.04
C ALA A 163 -7.15 11.04 3.56
N ARG A 164 -7.15 12.02 4.48
CA ARG A 164 -7.12 13.45 4.11
C ARG A 164 -5.88 13.84 3.30
N ILE A 165 -4.72 13.27 3.63
CA ILE A 165 -3.48 13.56 2.90
C ILE A 165 -3.58 13.04 1.47
N SER A 166 -4.24 11.89 1.24
CA SER A 166 -4.40 11.29 -0.09
C SER A 166 -5.24 12.14 -1.06
N GLU A 167 -6.11 12.99 -0.55
CA GLU A 167 -6.91 13.91 -1.36
C GLU A 167 -6.07 15.00 -2.06
N TYR A 168 -4.87 15.26 -1.53
CA TYR A 168 -3.99 16.30 -2.09
C TYR A 168 -2.90 15.67 -2.95
N ALA A 169 -3.02 15.74 -4.26
CA ALA A 169 -2.02 15.22 -5.21
C ALA A 169 -0.60 15.74 -4.92
N ARG A 170 -0.45 17.01 -4.51
CA ARG A 170 0.84 17.57 -4.09
C ARG A 170 1.42 16.86 -2.85
N ALA A 171 0.59 16.50 -1.90
CA ALA A 171 1.04 15.77 -0.72
C ALA A 171 1.52 14.36 -1.12
N VAL A 172 0.77 13.66 -1.96
CA VAL A 172 1.16 12.35 -2.52
C VAL A 172 2.47 12.47 -3.30
N GLY A 173 2.62 13.48 -4.16
CA GLY A 173 3.86 13.76 -4.89
C GLY A 173 5.06 14.02 -3.97
N SER A 174 4.87 14.81 -2.91
CA SER A 174 5.90 15.07 -1.89
C SER A 174 6.30 13.78 -1.15
N LEU A 175 5.34 12.93 -0.83
CA LEU A 175 5.58 11.66 -0.14
C LEU A 175 6.29 10.63 -1.05
N LEU A 176 6.02 10.64 -2.36
CA LEU A 176 6.79 9.88 -3.34
C LEU A 176 8.25 10.34 -3.39
N ILE A 177 8.51 11.66 -3.39
CA ILE A 177 9.87 12.20 -3.31
C ILE A 177 10.55 11.74 -2.02
N LEU A 178 9.86 11.85 -0.88
CA LEU A 178 10.37 11.42 0.42
C LEU A 178 10.70 9.91 0.42
N ASN A 179 9.85 9.09 -0.17
CA ASN A 179 10.10 7.65 -0.34
C ASN A 179 11.37 7.40 -1.16
N GLY A 180 11.56 8.13 -2.26
CA GLY A 180 12.78 8.03 -3.08
C GLY A 180 14.05 8.46 -2.31
N LEU A 181 14.00 9.54 -1.56
CA LEU A 181 15.10 9.99 -0.71
C LEU A 181 15.43 8.97 0.38
N LEU A 182 14.40 8.39 1.02
CA LEU A 182 14.57 7.33 2.02
C LEU A 182 15.30 6.12 1.44
N LEU A 183 14.91 5.69 0.23
CA LEU A 183 15.60 4.60 -0.47
C LEU A 183 17.06 4.92 -0.77
N LEU A 184 17.38 6.13 -1.24
CA LEU A 184 18.77 6.55 -1.50
C LEU A 184 19.61 6.54 -0.23
N ILE A 185 19.07 7.08 0.86
CA ILE A 185 19.74 7.10 2.17
C ILE A 185 20.00 5.67 2.63
N ALA A 186 18.96 4.83 2.64
CA ALA A 186 19.08 3.45 3.09
C ALA A 186 20.08 2.65 2.24
N ASP A 187 20.04 2.82 0.93
CA ASP A 187 20.93 2.13 -0.01
C ASP A 187 22.41 2.51 0.22
N ARG A 188 22.68 3.79 0.49
CA ARG A 188 24.03 4.27 0.80
C ARG A 188 24.60 3.68 2.10
N PHE A 189 23.77 3.44 3.10
CA PHE A 189 24.20 2.92 4.40
C PHE A 189 24.25 1.39 4.46
N SER A 190 23.52 0.68 3.62
CA SER A 190 23.43 -0.79 3.64
C SER A 190 24.70 -1.49 3.12
N GLY A 191 25.45 -0.87 2.23
CA GLY A 191 26.60 -1.47 1.56
C GLY A 191 27.76 -1.89 2.47
N LYS A 192 27.77 -1.45 3.74
CA LYS A 192 28.86 -1.72 4.71
C LYS A 192 28.53 -2.86 5.69
N ARG A 193 27.29 -3.40 5.68
CA ARG A 193 26.84 -4.38 6.68
C ARG A 193 26.44 -5.70 6.02
N LYS A 194 27.39 -6.61 5.85
CA LYS A 194 27.10 -7.98 5.40
C LYS A 194 26.71 -8.84 6.61
N GLY A 195 25.50 -9.39 6.60
CA GLY A 195 25.11 -10.48 7.51
C GLY A 195 24.73 -10.09 8.95
N ALA A 196 24.44 -8.84 9.24
CA ALA A 196 23.93 -8.46 10.56
C ALA A 196 22.52 -9.04 10.76
N SER A 197 22.27 -9.61 11.93
CA SER A 197 20.92 -10.01 12.35
C SER A 197 20.16 -8.78 12.86
N LEU A 198 18.87 -8.73 12.58
CA LEU A 198 18.00 -7.68 13.10
C LEU A 198 17.79 -7.85 14.61
N SER A 199 18.00 -6.78 15.37
CA SER A 199 17.67 -6.77 16.80
C SER A 199 16.16 -6.61 17.04
N PRO A 200 15.62 -6.98 18.21
CA PRO A 200 14.22 -6.70 18.56
C PRO A 200 13.83 -5.24 18.44
N ALA A 201 14.68 -4.33 18.92
CA ALA A 201 14.47 -2.89 18.77
C ALA A 201 14.51 -2.46 17.30
N GLY A 202 15.40 -3.05 16.50
CA GLY A 202 15.45 -2.82 15.06
C GLY A 202 14.19 -3.31 14.35
N ALA A 203 13.66 -4.48 14.73
CA ALA A 203 12.39 -4.99 14.18
C ALA A 203 11.21 -4.07 14.51
N PHE A 204 11.11 -3.62 15.75
CA PHE A 204 10.10 -2.61 16.13
C PHE A 204 10.28 -1.31 15.34
N GLY A 205 11.53 -0.87 15.15
CA GLY A 205 11.86 0.28 14.30
C GLY A 205 11.39 0.11 12.86
N VAL A 206 11.60 -1.07 12.23
CA VAL A 206 11.03 -1.37 10.89
C VAL A 206 9.51 -1.27 10.91
N GLY A 207 8.87 -1.70 11.98
CA GLY A 207 7.43 -1.55 12.17
C GLY A 207 6.96 -0.08 12.22
N ILE A 208 7.76 0.81 12.81
CA ILE A 208 7.50 2.26 12.76
C ILE A 208 7.57 2.77 11.31
N PHE A 209 8.54 2.33 10.51
CA PHE A 209 8.59 2.66 9.08
C PHE A 209 7.35 2.14 8.35
N GLN A 210 6.85 0.94 8.70
CA GLN A 210 5.61 0.40 8.14
C GLN A 210 4.39 1.26 8.52
N LEU A 211 4.31 1.73 9.77
CA LEU A 211 3.23 2.60 10.22
C LEU A 211 3.20 3.91 9.40
N PHE A 212 4.34 4.56 9.18
CA PHE A 212 4.39 5.75 8.31
C PHE A 212 4.00 5.45 6.87
N ALA A 213 4.24 4.25 6.40
CA ALA A 213 3.87 3.82 5.05
C ALA A 213 2.37 3.48 4.88
N THR A 214 1.54 3.67 5.89
CA THR A 214 0.07 3.66 5.73
C THR A 214 -0.43 4.92 5.04
N VAL A 215 0.40 5.97 4.96
CA VAL A 215 0.06 7.20 4.26
C VAL A 215 0.30 7.01 2.76
N PRO A 216 -0.71 7.24 1.89
CA PRO A 216 -0.58 7.12 0.44
C PRO A 216 0.55 8.00 -0.12
N GLY A 217 1.35 7.43 -1.04
CA GLY A 217 2.56 8.06 -1.57
C GLY A 217 3.85 7.51 -0.96
N ILE A 218 3.84 7.03 0.30
CA ILE A 218 4.96 6.26 0.85
C ILE A 218 4.76 4.79 0.48
N SER A 219 5.78 4.20 -0.13
CA SER A 219 5.77 2.77 -0.44
C SER A 219 5.95 1.94 0.84
N ARG A 220 5.01 1.03 1.13
CA ARG A 220 5.16 0.11 2.25
C ARG A 220 6.43 -0.76 2.10
N SER A 221 6.64 -1.38 0.92
CA SER A 221 7.85 -2.14 0.63
C SER A 221 9.10 -1.25 0.68
N GLY A 222 9.04 -0.03 0.12
CA GLY A 222 10.13 0.95 0.17
C GLY A 222 10.53 1.32 1.59
N ALA A 223 9.57 1.65 2.44
CA ALA A 223 9.81 2.05 3.83
C ALA A 223 10.36 0.89 4.66
N THR A 224 9.76 -0.31 4.56
CA THR A 224 10.18 -1.47 5.36
C THR A 224 11.52 -2.05 4.92
N ILE A 225 11.82 -2.07 3.61
CA ILE A 225 13.14 -2.43 3.09
C ILE A 225 14.18 -1.42 3.56
N SER A 226 13.89 -0.12 3.41
CA SER A 226 14.79 0.94 3.89
C SER A 226 15.04 0.86 5.38
N GLY A 227 13.99 0.69 6.19
CA GLY A 227 14.10 0.48 7.63
C GLY A 227 14.95 -0.75 7.96
N GLY A 228 14.69 -1.89 7.31
CA GLY A 228 15.49 -3.11 7.49
C GLY A 228 16.98 -2.87 7.22
N MET A 229 17.32 -2.19 6.13
CA MET A 229 18.70 -1.83 5.79
C MET A 229 19.32 -0.87 6.80
N LEU A 230 18.60 0.15 7.25
CA LEU A 230 19.07 1.11 8.25
C LEU A 230 19.32 0.44 9.61
N PHE A 231 18.50 -0.55 10.00
CA PHE A 231 18.68 -1.33 11.23
C PHE A 231 19.63 -2.51 11.08
N GLY A 232 20.30 -2.67 9.94
CA GLY A 232 21.45 -3.56 9.81
C GLY A 232 21.26 -4.78 8.95
N LEU A 233 20.10 -5.01 8.34
CA LEU A 233 19.91 -6.09 7.37
C LEU A 233 20.68 -5.80 6.07
N SER A 234 21.17 -6.88 5.43
CA SER A 234 21.56 -6.80 4.02
C SER A 234 20.35 -6.49 3.15
N ARG A 235 20.55 -5.99 1.93
CA ARG A 235 19.46 -5.68 0.98
C ARG A 235 18.55 -6.89 0.75
N GLU A 236 19.14 -8.05 0.52
CA GLU A 236 18.42 -9.29 0.28
C GLU A 236 17.56 -9.69 1.51
N ASN A 237 18.15 -9.65 2.71
CA ASN A 237 17.44 -9.97 3.94
C ASN A 237 16.36 -8.93 4.28
N ALA A 238 16.58 -7.65 3.96
CA ALA A 238 15.59 -6.59 4.14
C ALA A 238 14.38 -6.80 3.21
N VAL A 239 14.61 -7.19 1.95
CA VAL A 239 13.54 -7.55 1.00
C VAL A 239 12.77 -8.77 1.50
N LYS A 240 13.46 -9.85 1.90
CA LYS A 240 12.79 -11.05 2.44
C LYS A 240 11.97 -10.72 3.69
N PHE A 241 12.54 -9.99 4.64
CA PHE A 241 11.86 -9.58 5.87
C PHE A 241 10.63 -8.72 5.59
N SER A 242 10.76 -7.74 4.70
CA SER A 242 9.66 -6.88 4.26
C SER A 242 8.50 -7.68 3.66
N PHE A 243 8.78 -8.65 2.80
CA PHE A 243 7.73 -9.47 2.19
C PHE A 243 7.06 -10.41 3.18
N LEU A 244 7.81 -11.04 4.08
CA LEU A 244 7.20 -11.85 5.15
C LEU A 244 6.33 -11.00 6.08
N MET A 245 6.78 -9.77 6.41
CA MET A 245 6.04 -8.82 7.23
C MET A 245 4.77 -8.31 6.52
N SER A 246 4.75 -8.32 5.19
CA SER A 246 3.56 -7.90 4.43
C SER A 246 2.36 -8.83 4.62
N VAL A 247 2.59 -10.11 4.92
CA VAL A 247 1.50 -11.10 5.08
C VAL A 247 0.52 -10.68 6.18
N PRO A 248 0.94 -10.50 7.45
CA PRO A 248 0.02 -10.04 8.49
C PRO A 248 -0.53 -8.63 8.22
N ALA A 249 0.25 -7.75 7.57
CA ALA A 249 -0.18 -6.39 7.26
C ALA A 249 -1.33 -6.37 6.23
N ILE A 250 -1.19 -7.11 5.11
CA ILE A 250 -2.23 -7.17 4.07
C ILE A 250 -3.47 -7.88 4.60
N ILE A 251 -3.31 -8.99 5.35
CA ILE A 251 -4.44 -9.67 5.98
C ILE A 251 -5.19 -8.72 6.91
N GLY A 252 -4.45 -8.02 7.78
CA GLY A 252 -5.04 -7.06 8.71
C GLY A 252 -5.80 -5.94 7.99
N ALA A 253 -5.18 -5.29 7.01
CA ALA A 253 -5.81 -4.23 6.22
C ALA A 253 -7.08 -4.71 5.52
N ASN A 254 -7.05 -5.89 4.89
CA ASN A 254 -8.20 -6.44 4.22
C ASN A 254 -9.34 -6.77 5.20
N ILE A 255 -9.06 -7.35 6.37
CA ILE A 255 -10.08 -7.62 7.40
C ILE A 255 -10.75 -6.31 7.86
N PHE A 256 -10.00 -5.23 8.03
CA PHE A 256 -10.55 -3.93 8.41
C PHE A 256 -11.46 -3.32 7.34
N ASN A 257 -11.13 -3.50 6.07
CA ASN A 257 -11.87 -2.93 4.95
C ASN A 257 -13.02 -3.83 4.46
N LEU A 258 -13.07 -5.10 4.88
CA LEU A 258 -14.13 -6.04 4.46
C LEU A 258 -15.57 -5.55 4.70
N PRO A 259 -15.93 -4.97 5.87
CA PRO A 259 -17.30 -4.50 6.10
C PRO A 259 -17.74 -3.44 5.10
N GLU A 260 -16.83 -2.54 4.73
CA GLU A 260 -17.08 -1.48 3.77
C GLU A 260 -17.17 -2.04 2.34
N ALA A 261 -16.27 -2.94 1.96
CA ALA A 261 -16.28 -3.60 0.67
C ALA A 261 -17.57 -4.41 0.43
N PHE A 262 -18.10 -5.07 1.45
CA PHE A 262 -19.36 -5.81 1.35
C PHE A 262 -20.60 -4.93 1.43
N SER A 263 -20.48 -3.67 1.79
CA SER A 263 -21.61 -2.72 1.82
C SER A 263 -22.09 -2.33 0.41
N VAL A 264 -21.24 -2.47 -0.59
CA VAL A 264 -21.51 -2.18 -2.00
C VAL A 264 -21.70 -3.48 -2.77
N ALA A 265 -22.85 -3.65 -3.41
CA ALA A 265 -23.10 -4.81 -4.25
C ALA A 265 -22.27 -4.73 -5.54
N VAL A 266 -21.37 -5.67 -5.75
CA VAL A 266 -20.63 -5.77 -7.02
C VAL A 266 -21.56 -6.32 -8.10
N PRO A 267 -21.76 -5.59 -9.22
CA PRO A 267 -22.57 -6.07 -10.32
C PRO A 267 -22.02 -7.39 -10.88
N THR A 268 -22.90 -8.36 -11.10
CA THR A 268 -22.49 -9.71 -11.57
C THR A 268 -21.66 -9.67 -12.86
N ARG A 269 -21.90 -8.68 -13.72
CA ARG A 269 -21.16 -8.48 -14.97
C ARG A 269 -19.72 -8.05 -14.76
N GLU A 270 -19.39 -7.42 -13.63
CA GLU A 270 -18.02 -6.96 -13.31
C GLU A 270 -17.15 -8.06 -12.68
N LEU A 271 -17.75 -9.13 -12.18
CA LEU A 271 -17.00 -10.24 -11.57
C LEU A 271 -15.95 -10.83 -12.52
N GLY A 272 -16.27 -10.89 -13.83
CA GLY A 272 -15.30 -11.31 -14.84
C GLY A 272 -14.12 -10.35 -14.96
N TYR A 273 -14.34 -9.04 -14.89
CA TYR A 273 -13.28 -8.04 -14.95
C TYR A 273 -12.44 -8.03 -13.68
N TYR A 274 -13.06 -8.24 -12.52
CA TYR A 274 -12.34 -8.41 -11.24
C TYR A 274 -11.39 -9.60 -11.31
N ALA A 275 -11.84 -10.73 -11.87
CA ALA A 275 -10.99 -11.89 -12.09
C ALA A 275 -9.81 -11.60 -13.04
N VAL A 276 -10.02 -10.80 -14.09
CA VAL A 276 -8.94 -10.35 -15.00
C VAL A 276 -7.92 -9.50 -14.24
N GLY A 277 -8.36 -8.53 -13.45
CA GLY A 277 -7.48 -7.68 -12.63
C GLY A 277 -6.67 -8.50 -11.65
N MET A 278 -7.32 -9.40 -10.89
CA MET A 278 -6.65 -10.30 -9.94
C MET A 278 -5.59 -11.19 -10.61
N LEU A 279 -5.93 -11.82 -11.75
CA LEU A 279 -5.00 -12.68 -12.47
C LEU A 279 -3.81 -11.87 -13.00
N THR A 280 -4.06 -10.69 -13.53
CA THR A 280 -3.00 -9.78 -14.00
C THR A 280 -2.10 -9.34 -12.86
N ALA A 281 -2.67 -8.97 -11.70
CA ALA A 281 -1.92 -8.60 -10.51
C ALA A 281 -1.08 -9.78 -9.97
N LEU A 282 -1.61 -10.98 -9.99
CA LEU A 282 -0.89 -12.19 -9.57
C LEU A 282 0.31 -12.47 -10.49
N VAL A 283 0.11 -12.46 -11.80
CA VAL A 283 1.18 -12.77 -12.78
C VAL A 283 2.25 -11.67 -12.79
N SER A 284 1.84 -10.41 -12.89
CA SER A 284 2.79 -9.28 -12.89
C SER A 284 3.50 -9.14 -11.54
N GLY A 285 2.80 -9.38 -10.45
CA GLY A 285 3.35 -9.37 -9.09
C GLY A 285 4.41 -10.45 -8.87
N PHE A 286 4.17 -11.66 -9.39
CA PHE A 286 5.17 -12.72 -9.35
C PHE A 286 6.45 -12.31 -10.08
N GLY A 287 6.32 -11.72 -11.27
CA GLY A 287 7.44 -11.17 -12.03
C GLY A 287 8.17 -10.07 -11.26
N ALA A 288 7.43 -9.09 -10.72
CA ALA A 288 7.98 -7.96 -9.96
C ALA A 288 8.74 -8.42 -8.71
N MET A 289 8.19 -9.38 -7.96
CA MET A 289 8.84 -9.93 -6.77
C MET A 289 10.14 -10.66 -7.11
N LYS A 290 10.16 -11.48 -8.16
CA LYS A 290 11.38 -12.15 -8.65
C LYS A 290 12.42 -11.14 -9.12
N PHE A 291 11.99 -10.12 -9.84
CA PHE A 291 12.84 -9.03 -10.31
C PHE A 291 13.46 -8.25 -9.15
N LEU A 292 12.68 -7.88 -8.14
CA LEU A 292 13.22 -7.18 -6.97
C LEU A 292 14.21 -8.04 -6.20
N SER A 293 13.89 -9.33 -5.99
CA SER A 293 14.81 -10.27 -5.34
C SER A 293 16.14 -10.38 -6.10
N TYR A 294 16.10 -10.42 -7.44
CA TYR A 294 17.30 -10.45 -8.27
C TYR A 294 18.12 -9.16 -8.17
N ILE A 295 17.47 -7.99 -8.20
CA ILE A 295 18.14 -6.69 -8.08
C ILE A 295 18.74 -6.50 -6.69
N SER A 296 18.05 -6.94 -5.64
CA SER A 296 18.53 -6.82 -4.27
C SER A 296 19.85 -7.55 -4.05
N ALA A 297 20.02 -8.71 -4.67
CA ALA A 297 21.27 -9.45 -4.67
C ALA A 297 22.42 -8.74 -5.41
N LYS A 298 22.09 -7.89 -6.42
CA LYS A 298 23.06 -7.09 -7.20
C LYS A 298 23.31 -5.68 -6.67
N GLU A 299 22.72 -5.35 -5.53
CA GLU A 299 22.96 -4.08 -4.82
C GLU A 299 22.56 -2.79 -5.61
N LYS A 300 21.41 -2.79 -6.32
CA LYS A 300 21.01 -1.67 -7.19
C LYS A 300 19.57 -1.16 -6.90
N PHE A 301 19.36 -0.45 -5.79
CA PHE A 301 18.07 0.18 -5.51
C PHE A 301 17.92 1.62 -6.03
N GLY A 302 19.01 2.27 -6.39
CA GLY A 302 19.00 3.67 -6.84
C GLY A 302 18.02 3.97 -7.96
N PHE A 303 17.78 3.02 -8.88
CA PHE A 303 16.82 3.17 -9.96
C PHE A 303 15.40 3.47 -9.44
N PHE A 304 14.92 2.73 -8.45
CA PHE A 304 13.59 2.94 -7.87
C PHE A 304 13.50 4.27 -7.13
N ALA A 305 14.58 4.68 -6.49
CA ALA A 305 14.65 5.96 -5.79
C ALA A 305 14.51 7.13 -6.77
N TYR A 306 15.26 7.13 -7.87
CA TYR A 306 15.14 8.15 -8.91
C TYR A 306 13.76 8.15 -9.56
N TYR A 307 13.20 6.97 -9.84
CA TYR A 307 11.84 6.85 -10.34
C TYR A 307 10.82 7.54 -9.41
N CYS A 308 10.87 7.26 -8.10
CA CYS A 308 9.97 7.89 -7.13
C CYS A 308 10.13 9.41 -7.07
N ILE A 309 11.38 9.91 -7.13
CA ILE A 309 11.66 11.36 -7.10
C ILE A 309 11.11 12.03 -8.37
N ILE A 310 11.38 11.45 -9.54
CA ILE A 310 10.92 12.02 -10.83
C ILE A 310 9.40 11.99 -10.92
N LEU A 311 8.77 10.85 -10.60
CA LEU A 311 7.31 10.73 -10.62
C LEU A 311 6.68 11.68 -9.59
N GLY A 312 7.22 11.72 -8.36
CA GLY A 312 6.72 12.60 -7.32
C GLY A 312 6.83 14.08 -7.69
N ALA A 313 7.94 14.49 -8.32
CA ALA A 313 8.12 15.84 -8.84
C ALA A 313 7.12 16.14 -9.98
N ALA A 314 6.89 15.20 -10.88
CA ALA A 314 5.91 15.35 -11.96
C ALA A 314 4.49 15.51 -11.39
N VAL A 315 4.08 14.66 -10.43
CA VAL A 315 2.78 14.78 -9.76
C VAL A 315 2.65 16.09 -9.02
N PHE A 316 3.69 16.51 -8.29
CA PHE A 316 3.71 17.77 -7.55
C PHE A 316 3.57 18.99 -8.45
N LEU A 317 4.17 18.97 -9.65
CA LEU A 317 4.18 20.11 -10.57
C LEU A 317 3.00 20.13 -11.55
N TRP A 318 2.50 18.96 -11.96
CA TRP A 318 1.52 18.86 -13.04
C TRP A 318 0.06 18.89 -12.55
N LEU A 319 -0.20 18.40 -11.34
CA LEU A 319 -1.53 18.41 -10.72
C LEU A 319 -1.73 19.68 -9.84
N CYS A 320 -1.14 20.78 -10.26
CA CYS A 320 -1.28 22.09 -9.65
C CYS A 320 -2.45 22.86 -10.22
#